data_1ec41d66960786f44302ce510b50c914
#
_entry.id   1ec41d66960786f44302ce510b50c914
#
_cell.length_a   1.000
_cell.length_b   1.000
_cell.length_c   1.000
_cell.angle_alpha   90.00
_cell.angle_beta   90.00
_cell.angle_gamma   90.00
#
_symmetry.space_group_name_H-M   'P 1'
#
loop_
_entity.id
_entity.type
_entity.pdbx_description
1 polymer ?
#
loop_
_entity_poly.entity_id
_entity_poly.type
_entity_poly.pdbx_seq_one_letter_code
_entity_poly.pdbx_strand_id
1 'polypeptide(L)'
;MTPHEPTPDPDMRHAGAVEPSPWVVRFAPLAPSGGTVLDLACGTGRHGRHFLARGHNVVFLDRDVSLVADLAGDARAEIVAADLETGEGLPLGTRRFAGIVVTNYLWRPLLPALAAALGRDGVLIYETFGRGNEAYSRPRNPDHLLRPGELFAAFGGALQVVAYECGLRHDPKPRIIQRIAAVNSDAPAPLAPE
;
A
#
# COMPACT_ATOMS: atom_id res chain seq x y z
N MET A 1 37.51 1.79 7.99
CA MET A 1 36.19 1.46 8.56
C MET A 1 35.21 1.51 7.40
N THR A 2 34.92 0.34 6.83
CA THR A 2 33.92 0.20 5.75
C THR A 2 32.51 0.30 6.35
N PRO A 3 31.57 1.04 5.76
CA PRO A 3 30.18 1.06 6.23
C PRO A 3 29.59 -0.34 6.06
N HIS A 4 29.05 -0.87 7.13
CA HIS A 4 28.31 -2.14 7.15
C HIS A 4 26.97 -1.90 6.45
N GLU A 5 26.85 -2.35 5.20
CA GLU A 5 25.56 -2.45 4.53
C GLU A 5 24.65 -3.39 5.35
N PRO A 6 23.43 -2.97 5.70
CA PRO A 6 22.48 -3.87 6.34
C PRO A 6 22.07 -4.94 5.33
N THR A 7 22.47 -6.18 5.57
CA THR A 7 22.00 -7.35 4.81
C THR A 7 20.48 -7.40 4.91
N PRO A 8 19.73 -7.48 3.78
CA PRO A 8 18.29 -7.63 3.82
C PRO A 8 17.94 -8.95 4.54
N ASP A 9 17.08 -8.85 5.53
CA ASP A 9 16.61 -9.98 6.32
C ASP A 9 15.84 -10.97 5.42
N PRO A 10 16.30 -12.21 5.24
CA PRO A 10 15.66 -13.20 4.37
C PRO A 10 14.25 -13.60 4.84
N ASP A 11 13.88 -13.29 6.09
CA ASP A 11 12.56 -13.61 6.66
C ASP A 11 11.47 -12.55 6.31
N MET A 12 11.84 -11.45 5.65
CA MET A 12 10.89 -10.48 5.13
C MET A 12 10.21 -10.93 3.82
N ARG A 13 10.66 -12.02 3.23
CA ARG A 13 9.95 -12.66 2.11
C ARG A 13 8.75 -13.40 2.69
N HIS A 14 7.60 -12.75 2.70
CA HIS A 14 6.32 -13.36 3.04
C HIS A 14 5.90 -14.34 1.92
N ALA A 15 6.70 -15.37 1.73
CA ALA A 15 6.33 -16.52 0.92
C ALA A 15 5.18 -17.24 1.64
N GLY A 16 3.94 -16.80 1.44
CA GLY A 16 2.80 -17.47 2.05
C GLY A 16 1.45 -16.77 1.95
N ALA A 17 1.36 -15.48 1.69
CA ALA A 17 0.05 -14.86 1.58
C ALA A 17 -0.33 -14.67 0.11
N VAL A 18 -0.94 -15.70 -0.47
CA VAL A 18 -1.55 -15.66 -1.81
C VAL A 18 -2.78 -14.75 -1.79
N GLU A 19 -3.46 -14.66 -0.64
CA GLU A 19 -4.69 -13.90 -0.47
C GLU A 19 -4.41 -12.41 -0.18
N PRO A 20 -5.20 -11.51 -0.80
CA PRO A 20 -5.14 -10.09 -0.49
C PRO A 20 -5.61 -9.82 0.94
N SER A 21 -5.15 -8.69 1.54
CA SER A 21 -5.64 -8.25 2.83
C SER A 21 -7.17 -8.09 2.80
N PRO A 22 -7.92 -8.55 3.83
CA PRO A 22 -9.35 -8.27 3.94
C PRO A 22 -9.69 -6.78 3.90
N TRP A 23 -8.79 -5.91 4.36
CA TRP A 23 -8.94 -4.46 4.25
C TRP A 23 -8.93 -4.00 2.80
N VAL A 24 -7.98 -4.50 2.02
CA VAL A 24 -7.91 -4.20 0.58
C VAL A 24 -9.15 -4.74 -0.14
N VAL A 25 -9.56 -5.98 0.13
CA VAL A 25 -10.75 -6.59 -0.47
C VAL A 25 -12.01 -5.75 -0.18
N ARG A 26 -12.17 -5.31 1.07
CA ARG A 26 -13.33 -4.50 1.51
C ARG A 26 -13.44 -3.19 0.76
N PHE A 27 -12.32 -2.49 0.57
CA PHE A 27 -12.31 -1.14 -0.01
C PHE A 27 -11.96 -1.07 -1.50
N ALA A 28 -11.55 -2.19 -2.11
CA ALA A 28 -11.29 -2.26 -3.55
C ALA A 28 -12.48 -1.78 -4.42
N PRO A 29 -13.76 -2.01 -4.05
CA PRO A 29 -14.90 -1.52 -4.81
C PRO A 29 -15.01 0.00 -4.92
N LEU A 30 -14.29 0.77 -4.09
CA LEU A 30 -14.25 2.24 -4.17
C LEU A 30 -13.39 2.75 -5.34
N ALA A 31 -12.52 1.91 -5.91
CA ALA A 31 -11.73 2.30 -7.08
C ALA A 31 -12.64 2.44 -8.31
N PRO A 32 -12.61 3.59 -9.03
CA PRO A 32 -13.36 3.77 -10.28
C PRO A 32 -13.06 2.66 -11.28
N SER A 33 -14.11 2.05 -11.83
CA SER A 33 -14.03 0.90 -12.73
C SER A 33 -13.16 1.18 -13.95
N GLY A 34 -12.32 0.20 -14.35
CA GLY A 34 -11.46 0.27 -15.54
C GLY A 34 -10.27 1.21 -15.40
N GLY A 35 -10.16 1.94 -14.29
CA GLY A 35 -9.02 2.82 -14.04
C GLY A 35 -7.74 2.05 -13.68
N THR A 36 -6.61 2.72 -13.70
CA THR A 36 -5.31 2.14 -13.32
C THR A 36 -5.12 2.18 -11.81
N VAL A 37 -4.72 1.07 -11.22
CA VAL A 37 -4.38 0.93 -9.80
C VAL A 37 -2.86 0.77 -9.64
N LEU A 38 -2.29 1.44 -8.65
CA LEU A 38 -0.90 1.26 -8.24
C LEU A 38 -0.84 0.31 -7.03
N ASP A 39 -0.15 -0.81 -7.17
CA ASP A 39 0.27 -1.69 -6.07
C ASP A 39 1.70 -1.30 -5.69
N LEU A 40 1.86 -0.47 -4.67
CA LEU A 40 3.13 0.12 -4.27
C LEU A 40 3.82 -0.74 -3.20
N ALA A 41 5.09 -1.04 -3.41
CA ALA A 41 5.86 -2.05 -2.69
C ALA A 41 5.11 -3.40 -2.75
N CYS A 42 4.82 -3.83 -3.99
CA CYS A 42 3.84 -4.87 -4.30
C CYS A 42 4.24 -6.28 -3.82
N GLY A 43 5.55 -6.54 -3.60
CA GLY A 43 6.06 -7.85 -3.23
C GLY A 43 5.57 -8.96 -4.17
N THR A 44 4.73 -9.87 -3.69
CA THR A 44 4.14 -10.96 -4.49
C THR A 44 3.02 -10.49 -5.43
N GLY A 45 2.66 -9.20 -5.41
CA GLY A 45 1.59 -8.64 -6.22
C GLY A 45 0.17 -9.11 -5.84
N ARG A 46 -0.02 -9.67 -4.65
CA ARG A 46 -1.31 -10.25 -4.23
C ARG A 46 -2.48 -9.27 -4.29
N HIS A 47 -2.22 -7.98 -4.02
CA HIS A 47 -3.26 -6.95 -4.07
C HIS A 47 -3.49 -6.47 -5.50
N GLY A 48 -2.44 -6.25 -6.27
CA GLY A 48 -2.55 -5.90 -7.68
C GLY A 48 -3.26 -7.00 -8.48
N ARG A 49 -2.96 -8.28 -8.22
CA ARG A 49 -3.67 -9.42 -8.84
C ARG A 49 -5.17 -9.42 -8.52
N HIS A 50 -5.54 -9.03 -7.30
CA HIS A 50 -6.95 -8.85 -6.95
C HIS A 50 -7.63 -7.76 -7.80
N PHE A 51 -6.94 -6.65 -8.06
CA PHE A 51 -7.47 -5.59 -8.94
C PHE A 51 -7.47 -5.98 -10.43
N LEU A 52 -6.46 -6.72 -10.92
CA LEU A 52 -6.49 -7.31 -12.27
C LEU A 52 -7.73 -8.19 -12.47
N ALA A 53 -8.03 -9.06 -11.50
CA ALA A 53 -9.21 -9.94 -11.55
C ALA A 53 -10.53 -9.14 -11.54
N ARG A 54 -10.53 -7.90 -11.04
CA ARG A 54 -11.67 -6.99 -11.06
C ARG A 54 -11.72 -6.10 -12.31
N GLY A 55 -10.82 -6.30 -13.28
CA GLY A 55 -10.82 -5.61 -14.57
C GLY A 55 -10.07 -4.28 -14.60
N HIS A 56 -9.27 -3.97 -13.58
CA HIS A 56 -8.40 -2.80 -13.58
C HIS A 56 -7.10 -3.04 -14.37
N ASN A 57 -6.50 -1.96 -14.86
CA ASN A 57 -5.08 -1.97 -15.19
C ASN A 57 -4.28 -1.79 -13.90
N VAL A 58 -3.12 -2.44 -13.79
CA VAL A 58 -2.33 -2.38 -12.54
C VAL A 58 -0.87 -2.10 -12.84
N VAL A 59 -0.31 -1.15 -12.10
CA VAL A 59 1.13 -0.92 -12.01
C VAL A 59 1.64 -1.60 -10.77
N PHE A 60 2.49 -2.61 -10.92
CA PHE A 60 3.20 -3.30 -9.86
C PHE A 60 4.56 -2.64 -9.68
N LEU A 61 4.76 -1.96 -8.56
CA LEU A 61 6.00 -1.25 -8.28
C LEU A 61 6.65 -1.81 -7.03
N ASP A 62 7.87 -2.30 -7.19
CA ASP A 62 8.74 -2.77 -6.10
C ASP A 62 10.21 -2.64 -6.52
N ARG A 63 11.13 -2.67 -5.57
CA ARG A 63 12.56 -2.79 -5.88
C ARG A 63 12.94 -4.17 -6.41
N ASP A 64 12.22 -5.22 -5.97
CA ASP A 64 12.36 -6.61 -6.45
C ASP A 64 11.05 -7.10 -7.05
N VAL A 65 10.96 -7.06 -8.36
CA VAL A 65 9.78 -7.46 -9.14
C VAL A 65 9.80 -8.93 -9.58
N SER A 66 10.76 -9.72 -9.10
CA SER A 66 10.90 -11.14 -9.49
C SER A 66 9.65 -11.97 -9.18
N LEU A 67 8.91 -11.62 -8.11
CA LEU A 67 7.71 -12.33 -7.67
C LEU A 67 6.44 -11.99 -8.47
N VAL A 68 6.52 -11.04 -9.40
CA VAL A 68 5.44 -10.67 -10.32
C VAL A 68 5.84 -10.81 -11.80
N ALA A 69 7.00 -11.42 -12.08
CA ALA A 69 7.53 -11.62 -13.44
C ALA A 69 6.60 -12.44 -14.34
N ASP A 70 5.78 -13.33 -13.77
CA ASP A 70 4.76 -14.10 -14.48
C ASP A 70 3.66 -13.23 -15.10
N LEU A 71 3.50 -11.99 -14.66
CA LEU A 71 2.53 -11.02 -15.20
C LEU A 71 3.05 -10.24 -16.41
N ALA A 72 4.31 -10.41 -16.83
CA ALA A 72 4.91 -9.66 -17.93
C ALA A 72 4.18 -9.80 -19.29
N GLY A 73 3.33 -10.82 -19.44
CA GLY A 73 2.50 -11.03 -20.62
C GLY A 73 1.06 -10.51 -20.53
N ASP A 74 0.62 -10.03 -19.38
CA ASP A 74 -0.72 -9.46 -19.20
C ASP A 74 -0.73 -8.00 -19.67
N ALA A 75 -1.51 -7.69 -20.72
CA ALA A 75 -1.61 -6.33 -21.28
C ALA A 75 -2.13 -5.28 -20.28
N ARG A 76 -2.72 -5.70 -19.16
CA ARG A 76 -3.20 -4.82 -18.09
C ARG A 76 -2.22 -4.70 -16.91
N ALA A 77 -1.10 -5.44 -16.92
CA ALA A 77 -0.09 -5.39 -15.89
C ALA A 77 1.15 -4.64 -16.38
N GLU A 78 1.52 -3.59 -15.70
CA GLU A 78 2.80 -2.89 -15.88
C GLU A 78 3.70 -3.19 -14.69
N ILE A 79 4.91 -3.67 -14.92
CA ILE A 79 5.88 -4.02 -13.89
C ILE A 79 6.98 -2.97 -13.87
N VAL A 80 7.17 -2.30 -12.73
CA VAL A 80 8.15 -1.23 -12.56
C VAL A 80 9.10 -1.60 -11.43
N ALA A 81 10.37 -1.87 -11.77
CA ALA A 81 11.43 -2.07 -10.79
C ALA A 81 12.01 -0.70 -10.39
N ALA A 82 11.80 -0.28 -9.13
CA ALA A 82 12.32 0.98 -8.62
C ALA A 82 12.50 0.94 -7.11
N ASP A 83 13.60 1.55 -6.64
CA ASP A 83 13.79 1.83 -5.22
C ASP A 83 13.03 3.11 -4.85
N LEU A 84 12.13 3.00 -3.88
CA LEU A 84 11.30 4.10 -3.42
C LEU A 84 11.98 4.96 -2.34
N GLU A 85 13.12 4.50 -1.80
CA GLU A 85 13.79 5.13 -0.66
C GLU A 85 14.97 6.03 -1.08
N THR A 86 15.05 6.39 -2.36
CA THR A 86 16.08 7.28 -2.93
C THR A 86 15.90 8.75 -2.57
N GLY A 87 14.70 9.14 -2.13
CA GLY A 87 14.36 10.55 -1.89
C GLY A 87 13.89 11.32 -3.14
N GLU A 88 13.88 10.70 -4.32
CA GLU A 88 13.47 11.32 -5.59
C GLU A 88 11.94 11.37 -5.78
N GLY A 89 11.18 10.88 -4.79
CA GLY A 89 9.71 10.82 -4.86
C GLY A 89 9.19 9.58 -5.61
N LEU A 90 7.94 9.66 -6.08
CA LEU A 90 7.31 8.55 -6.79
C LEU A 90 7.80 8.48 -8.26
N PRO A 91 8.47 7.40 -8.71
CA PRO A 91 9.11 7.33 -10.05
C PRO A 91 8.10 7.06 -11.17
N LEU A 92 6.92 7.62 -11.09
CA LEU A 92 5.80 7.44 -12.02
C LEU A 92 5.34 8.76 -12.67
N GLY A 93 6.14 9.83 -12.51
CA GLY A 93 5.88 11.14 -13.08
C GLY A 93 4.55 11.74 -12.61
N THR A 94 3.79 12.33 -13.53
CA THR A 94 2.52 13.00 -13.26
C THR A 94 1.29 12.09 -13.37
N ARG A 95 1.49 10.79 -13.39
CA ARG A 95 0.39 9.79 -13.52
C ARG A 95 -0.60 9.94 -12.38
N ARG A 96 -1.87 9.64 -12.70
CA ARG A 96 -2.98 9.62 -11.73
C ARG A 96 -3.60 8.24 -11.71
N PHE A 97 -3.95 7.78 -10.50
CA PHE A 97 -4.43 6.43 -10.26
C PHE A 97 -5.88 6.44 -9.75
N ALA A 98 -6.66 5.47 -10.22
CA ALA A 98 -8.00 5.18 -9.69
C ALA A 98 -7.93 4.53 -8.31
N GLY A 99 -6.81 3.89 -8.00
CA GLY A 99 -6.53 3.34 -6.68
C GLY A 99 -5.04 3.28 -6.42
N ILE A 100 -4.66 3.46 -5.16
CA ILE A 100 -3.29 3.23 -4.68
C ILE A 100 -3.39 2.30 -3.48
N VAL A 101 -2.69 1.18 -3.55
CA VAL A 101 -2.62 0.20 -2.47
C VAL A 101 -1.22 0.15 -1.91
N VAL A 102 -1.11 0.25 -0.59
CA VAL A 102 0.16 0.13 0.14
C VAL A 102 -0.06 -0.78 1.33
N THR A 103 0.68 -1.89 1.42
CA THR A 103 0.59 -2.79 2.57
C THR A 103 1.96 -3.19 3.09
N ASN A 104 2.10 -3.25 4.42
CA ASN A 104 3.33 -3.66 5.11
C ASN A 104 4.58 -2.86 4.69
N TYR A 105 4.41 -1.64 4.25
CA TYR A 105 5.47 -0.74 3.80
C TYR A 105 5.27 0.65 4.40
N LEU A 106 6.35 1.33 4.77
CA LEU A 106 6.33 2.70 5.27
C LEU A 106 7.60 3.44 4.83
N TRP A 107 7.43 4.42 3.96
CA TRP A 107 8.43 5.43 3.66
C TRP A 107 7.78 6.82 3.72
N ARG A 108 8.02 7.54 4.82
CA ARG A 108 7.33 8.80 5.14
C ARG A 108 7.44 9.88 4.06
N PRO A 109 8.59 10.07 3.39
CA PRO A 109 8.71 11.05 2.32
C PRO A 109 7.72 10.87 1.16
N LEU A 110 7.18 9.66 0.95
CA LEU A 110 6.19 9.40 -0.10
C LEU A 110 4.76 9.76 0.28
N LEU A 111 4.43 9.91 1.56
CA LEU A 111 3.03 10.08 1.98
C LEU A 111 2.32 11.24 1.25
N PRO A 112 2.92 12.45 1.11
CA PRO A 112 2.28 13.53 0.34
C PRO A 112 2.12 13.20 -1.15
N ALA A 113 3.09 12.51 -1.75
CA ALA A 113 3.07 12.15 -3.16
C ALA A 113 1.96 11.12 -3.48
N LEU A 114 1.64 10.22 -2.53
CA LEU A 114 0.55 9.26 -2.70
C LEU A 114 -0.81 9.96 -2.81
N ALA A 115 -1.10 10.92 -1.93
CA ALA A 115 -2.33 11.70 -2.02
C ALA A 115 -2.41 12.47 -3.35
N ALA A 116 -1.30 13.11 -3.74
CA ALA A 116 -1.21 13.86 -4.99
C ALA A 116 -1.33 12.98 -6.24
N ALA A 117 -0.94 11.71 -6.18
CA ALA A 117 -1.02 10.78 -7.31
C ALA A 117 -2.41 10.14 -7.49
N LEU A 118 -3.37 10.35 -6.58
CA LEU A 118 -4.74 9.92 -6.80
C LEU A 118 -5.43 10.78 -7.85
N GLY A 119 -6.11 10.12 -8.78
CA GLY A 119 -7.05 10.75 -9.69
C GLY A 119 -8.32 11.19 -8.95
N ARG A 120 -9.19 11.94 -9.64
CA ARG A 120 -10.51 12.27 -9.11
C ARG A 120 -11.27 10.98 -8.79
N ASP A 121 -11.93 10.95 -7.66
CA ASP A 121 -12.65 9.81 -7.10
C ASP A 121 -11.79 8.56 -6.85
N GLY A 122 -10.46 8.68 -7.00
CA GLY A 122 -9.52 7.60 -6.71
C GLY A 122 -9.43 7.29 -5.21
N VAL A 123 -9.16 6.02 -4.87
CA VAL A 123 -9.07 5.52 -3.49
C VAL A 123 -7.64 5.20 -3.08
N LEU A 124 -7.24 5.67 -1.90
CA LEU A 124 -6.06 5.20 -1.18
C LEU A 124 -6.48 4.10 -0.20
N ILE A 125 -5.84 2.94 -0.28
CA ILE A 125 -6.01 1.83 0.66
C ILE A 125 -4.63 1.55 1.25
N TYR A 126 -4.42 1.94 2.50
CA TYR A 126 -3.13 1.81 3.17
C TYR A 126 -3.28 1.01 4.46
N GLU A 127 -2.46 -0.01 4.66
CA GLU A 127 -2.39 -0.81 5.89
C GLU A 127 -0.93 -1.13 6.21
N THR A 128 -0.43 -0.75 7.39
CA THR A 128 0.91 -1.14 7.84
C THR A 128 1.01 -1.14 9.37
N PHE A 129 2.20 -1.48 9.89
CA PHE A 129 2.43 -1.68 11.30
C PHE A 129 2.57 -0.37 12.06
N GLY A 130 2.06 -0.33 13.29
CA GLY A 130 2.20 0.78 14.23
C GLY A 130 3.19 0.48 15.36
N ARG A 131 3.62 1.52 16.06
CA ARG A 131 4.46 1.41 17.26
C ARG A 131 3.78 0.54 18.33
N GLY A 132 4.56 -0.29 18.98
CA GLY A 132 4.09 -1.37 19.84
C GLY A 132 4.10 -2.74 19.14
N ASN A 133 4.17 -2.78 17.79
CA ASN A 133 4.25 -4.03 17.04
C ASN A 133 5.55 -4.81 17.32
N GLU A 134 6.63 -4.12 17.70
CA GLU A 134 7.92 -4.70 18.06
C GLU A 134 7.83 -5.72 19.22
N ALA A 135 6.78 -5.63 20.04
CA ALA A 135 6.51 -6.60 21.11
C ALA A 135 5.95 -7.93 20.57
N TYR A 136 5.38 -7.93 19.37
CA TYR A 136 4.68 -9.10 18.80
C TYR A 136 5.44 -9.72 17.62
N SER A 137 5.98 -8.87 16.72
CA SER A 137 6.60 -9.34 15.49
C SER A 137 7.49 -8.26 14.86
N ARG A 138 8.08 -8.59 13.72
CA ARG A 138 8.74 -7.59 12.84
C ARG A 138 7.71 -6.79 12.04
N PRO A 139 8.05 -5.56 11.60
CA PRO A 139 9.30 -4.86 11.83
C PRO A 139 9.45 -4.39 13.30
N ARG A 140 10.71 -4.30 13.76
CA ARG A 140 11.05 -3.78 15.09
C ARG A 140 11.68 -2.39 15.07
N ASN A 141 12.19 -1.97 13.89
CA ASN A 141 12.74 -0.64 13.72
C ASN A 141 11.60 0.41 13.82
N PRO A 142 11.68 1.37 14.75
CA PRO A 142 10.68 2.43 14.91
C PRO A 142 10.43 3.26 13.65
N ASP A 143 11.41 3.35 12.74
CA ASP A 143 11.28 4.11 11.48
C ASP A 143 10.30 3.45 10.51
N HIS A 144 10.09 2.14 10.64
CA HIS A 144 9.11 1.37 9.87
C HIS A 144 7.78 1.17 10.62
N LEU A 145 7.59 1.87 11.74
CA LEU A 145 6.38 1.79 12.56
C LEU A 145 5.70 3.15 12.65
N LEU A 146 4.43 3.18 12.30
CA LEU A 146 3.59 4.38 12.38
C LEU A 146 3.38 4.81 13.84
N ARG A 147 3.46 6.11 14.10
CA ARG A 147 2.98 6.68 15.36
C ARG A 147 1.46 6.59 15.42
N PRO A 148 0.82 6.48 16.60
CA PRO A 148 -0.63 6.50 16.70
C PRO A 148 -1.23 7.71 15.96
N GLY A 149 -2.22 7.47 15.10
CA GLY A 149 -2.88 8.53 14.32
C GLY A 149 -2.13 9.01 13.07
N GLU A 150 -0.93 8.49 12.78
CA GLU A 150 -0.07 9.07 11.74
C GLU A 150 -0.68 8.98 10.33
N LEU A 151 -1.34 7.86 9.97
CA LEU A 151 -2.02 7.77 8.67
C LEU A 151 -3.19 8.76 8.56
N PHE A 152 -3.96 8.90 9.63
CA PHE A 152 -5.06 9.86 9.64
C PHE A 152 -4.54 11.30 9.50
N ALA A 153 -3.48 11.66 10.22
CA ALA A 153 -2.85 12.97 10.12
C ALA A 153 -2.26 13.24 8.72
N ALA A 154 -1.69 12.21 8.07
CA ALA A 154 -1.07 12.36 6.75
C ALA A 154 -2.10 12.57 5.63
N PHE A 155 -3.27 11.97 5.71
CA PHE A 155 -4.22 11.93 4.59
C PHE A 155 -5.56 12.63 4.86
N GLY A 156 -6.00 12.75 6.12
CA GLY A 156 -7.33 13.26 6.46
C GLY A 156 -7.56 14.74 6.15
N GLY A 157 -6.50 15.53 5.94
CA GLY A 157 -6.61 16.92 5.49
C GLY A 157 -6.70 17.10 3.97
N ALA A 158 -6.31 16.07 3.20
CA ALA A 158 -6.27 16.11 1.74
C ALA A 158 -7.29 15.18 1.06
N LEU A 159 -7.73 14.14 1.75
CA LEU A 159 -8.63 13.11 1.25
C LEU A 159 -9.83 12.94 2.17
N GLN A 160 -10.97 12.52 1.62
CA GLN A 160 -12.13 12.11 2.38
C GLN A 160 -11.87 10.72 2.99
N VAL A 161 -11.71 10.65 4.32
CA VAL A 161 -11.50 9.39 5.04
C VAL A 161 -12.83 8.63 5.12
N VAL A 162 -12.89 7.44 4.52
CA VAL A 162 -14.05 6.55 4.55
C VAL A 162 -13.98 5.62 5.76
N ALA A 163 -12.77 5.12 6.07
CA ALA A 163 -12.53 4.26 7.23
C ALA A 163 -11.10 4.42 7.74
N TYR A 164 -10.96 4.33 9.06
CA TYR A 164 -9.67 4.34 9.72
C TYR A 164 -9.69 3.44 10.95
N GLU A 165 -8.63 2.66 11.13
CA GLU A 165 -8.42 1.85 12.32
C GLU A 165 -6.97 1.95 12.79
N CYS A 166 -6.78 1.99 14.11
CA CYS A 166 -5.47 2.01 14.75
C CYS A 166 -5.53 1.21 16.05
N GLY A 167 -4.73 0.16 16.17
CA GLY A 167 -4.70 -0.61 17.39
C GLY A 167 -4.19 -2.04 17.25
N LEU A 168 -4.40 -2.81 18.32
CA LEU A 168 -4.04 -4.22 18.38
C LEU A 168 -5.08 -5.08 17.67
N ARG A 169 -4.61 -5.83 16.67
CA ARG A 169 -5.38 -6.89 16.01
C ARG A 169 -4.85 -8.24 16.46
N HIS A 170 -5.73 -9.13 16.90
CA HIS A 170 -5.33 -10.44 17.40
C HIS A 170 -5.23 -11.52 16.32
N ASP A 171 -6.02 -11.40 15.26
CA ASP A 171 -6.19 -12.42 14.23
C ASP A 171 -5.48 -12.07 12.92
N PRO A 172 -4.77 -13.02 12.26
CA PRO A 172 -4.40 -14.39 12.65
C PRO A 172 -3.29 -14.44 13.72
N LYS A 173 -2.56 -13.36 13.97
CA LYS A 173 -1.53 -13.22 15.01
C LYS A 173 -1.57 -11.81 15.58
N PRO A 174 -1.26 -11.63 16.89
CA PRO A 174 -1.21 -10.31 17.50
C PRO A 174 -0.26 -9.37 16.74
N ARG A 175 -0.75 -8.17 16.42
CA ARG A 175 0.03 -7.10 15.77
C ARG A 175 -0.62 -5.75 15.98
N ILE A 176 0.19 -4.72 16.10
CA ILE A 176 -0.28 -3.34 16.09
C ILE A 176 -0.28 -2.84 14.65
N ILE A 177 -1.43 -2.38 14.19
CA ILE A 177 -1.61 -1.87 12.83
C ILE A 177 -2.30 -0.52 12.83
N GLN A 178 -2.04 0.25 11.77
CA GLN A 178 -2.91 1.32 11.32
C GLN A 178 -3.34 1.04 9.89
N ARG A 179 -4.59 1.37 9.60
CA ARG A 179 -5.13 1.24 8.25
C ARG A 179 -6.14 2.33 7.95
N ILE A 180 -6.11 2.79 6.72
CA ILE A 180 -6.97 3.86 6.22
C ILE A 180 -7.50 3.50 4.83
N ALA A 181 -8.75 3.84 4.57
CA ALA A 181 -9.31 3.94 3.24
C ALA A 181 -9.82 5.37 3.07
N ALA A 182 -9.32 6.08 2.07
CA ALA A 182 -9.66 7.47 1.82
C ALA A 182 -9.80 7.75 0.32
N VAL A 183 -10.71 8.64 -0.06
CA VAL A 183 -11.07 8.92 -1.45
C VAL A 183 -10.73 10.38 -1.78
N ASN A 184 -10.18 10.61 -2.96
CA ASN A 184 -9.93 11.94 -3.51
C ASN A 184 -11.20 12.46 -4.20
N SER A 185 -12.21 12.84 -3.41
CA SER A 185 -13.50 13.31 -3.93
C SER A 185 -14.05 14.47 -3.10
N ASP A 186 -14.68 15.43 -3.79
CA ASP A 186 -15.45 16.50 -3.16
C ASP A 186 -16.89 16.06 -2.82
N ALA A 187 -17.37 14.99 -3.44
CA ALA A 187 -18.68 14.40 -3.16
C ALA A 187 -18.59 13.34 -2.06
N PRO A 188 -19.66 13.09 -1.29
CA PRO A 188 -19.66 12.01 -0.31
C PRO A 188 -19.36 10.67 -0.97
N ALA A 189 -18.32 9.99 -0.50
CA ALA A 189 -17.97 8.65 -0.97
C ALA A 189 -19.00 7.62 -0.50
N PRO A 190 -19.32 6.59 -1.31
CA PRO A 190 -20.15 5.49 -0.85
C PRO A 190 -19.44 4.74 0.28
N LEU A 191 -20.21 4.25 1.26
CA LEU A 191 -19.66 3.37 2.27
C LEU A 191 -19.40 1.99 1.65
N ALA A 192 -18.25 1.42 1.96
CA ALA A 192 -17.97 0.04 1.55
C ALA A 192 -18.91 -0.93 2.28
N PRO A 193 -19.28 -2.07 1.65
CA PRO A 193 -20.06 -3.11 2.32
C PRO A 193 -19.39 -3.58 3.62
N GLU A 194 -20.21 -3.97 4.60
CA GLU A 194 -19.75 -4.56 5.87
C GLU A 194 -19.14 -5.95 5.68
#